data_8b0410ac8bd403cb45eba148225dd33e
#
_entry.id   8b0410ac8bd403cb45eba148225dd33e
#
_cell.length_a   1.000
_cell.length_b   1.000
_cell.length_c   1.000
_cell.angle_alpha   90.00
_cell.angle_beta   90.00
_cell.angle_gamma   90.00
#
_symmetry.space_group_name_H-M   'P 1'
#
loop_
_entity.id
_entity.type
_entity.pdbx_description
1 polymer ?
#
loop_
_entity_poly.entity_id
_entity_poly.type
_entity_poly.pdbx_seq_one_letter_code
_entity_poly.pdbx_strand_id
1 'polypeptide(L)'
;MYVHVHERGNMGKFESDASKLLAYVGGKDNIKAVSHCVTRMRFVLIDQSKADVKKIEALPSTKGTFTQAGQFQVIIGNDVADYYNDFIKISGLEGVSKNAVKQAAKS
;
A
#
# COMPACT_ATOMS: atom_id res chain seq x y z
N MET A 1 16.99 -24.42 -7.07
CA MET A 1 16.68 -24.12 -7.38
C MET A 1 16.47 -23.70 -7.48
N TYR A 2 15.98 -23.34 -7.48
CA TYR A 2 15.54 -22.65 -7.76
C TYR A 2 14.96 -22.26 -7.99
N VAL A 3 14.88 -22.27 -7.96
CA VAL A 3 14.17 -21.79 -8.29
C VAL A 3 13.86 -21.14 -8.34
N HIS A 4 13.64 -20.82 -8.39
CA HIS A 4 13.24 -20.02 -8.59
C HIS A 4 13.14 -19.22 -8.86
N VAL A 5 13.56 -19.20 -8.92
CA VAL A 5 13.51 -18.43 -9.31
C VAL A 5 13.34 -17.86 -10.09
N HIS A 6 13.34 -17.97 -10.81
CA HIS A 6 13.09 -17.29 -11.62
C HIS A 6 12.06 -16.85 -11.83
N GLU A 7 11.63 -17.47 -11.69
CA GLU A 7 10.45 -16.97 -11.54
C GLU A 7 10.44 -15.69 -10.89
N ARG A 8 11.43 -15.36 -10.41
CA ARG A 8 11.57 -14.11 -9.87
C ARG A 8 11.21 -13.06 -10.81
N GLY A 9 11.41 -13.23 -12.08
CA GLY A 9 10.99 -12.29 -13.07
C GLY A 9 9.51 -12.01 -13.05
N ASN A 10 8.73 -12.92 -12.46
CA ASN A 10 7.30 -12.74 -12.34
C ASN A 10 6.90 -11.97 -11.13
N MET A 11 7.84 -11.64 -10.27
CA MET A 11 7.53 -10.81 -9.12
C MET A 11 7.58 -9.38 -9.58
N GLY A 12 6.72 -8.58 -9.05
CA GLY A 12 6.66 -7.19 -9.42
C GLY A 12 7.90 -6.42 -8.98
N LYS A 13 8.22 -5.41 -9.75
CA LYS A 13 9.40 -4.60 -9.44
C LYS A 13 9.26 -3.80 -8.16
N PHE A 14 8.05 -3.68 -7.64
CA PHE A 14 7.78 -2.93 -6.41
C PHE A 14 7.60 -3.81 -5.19
N GLU A 15 7.82 -5.12 -5.31
CA GLU A 15 7.52 -6.01 -4.18
C GLU A 15 8.33 -5.69 -2.94
N SER A 16 9.59 -5.34 -3.10
CA SER A 16 10.42 -5.01 -1.96
C SER A 16 9.88 -3.77 -1.24
N ASP A 17 9.61 -2.71 -1.99
CA ASP A 17 9.07 -1.48 -1.40
C ASP A 17 7.68 -1.69 -0.83
N ALA A 18 6.84 -2.43 -1.55
CA ALA A 18 5.49 -2.70 -1.08
C ALA A 18 5.49 -3.51 0.21
N SER A 19 6.42 -4.45 0.33
CA SER A 19 6.56 -5.24 1.54
C SER A 19 6.95 -4.36 2.72
N LYS A 20 7.85 -3.41 2.49
CA LYS A 20 8.24 -2.47 3.54
C LYS A 20 7.07 -1.55 3.90
N LEU A 21 6.34 -1.08 2.90
CA LEU A 21 5.17 -0.25 3.16
C LEU A 21 4.15 -1.00 4.02
N LEU A 22 3.91 -2.27 3.72
CA LEU A 22 2.99 -3.07 4.50
C LEU A 22 3.40 -3.08 5.97
N ALA A 23 4.68 -3.31 6.24
CA ALA A 23 5.17 -3.32 7.62
C ALA A 23 5.02 -1.93 8.25
N TYR A 24 5.32 -0.88 7.49
CA TYR A 24 5.36 0.47 8.05
C TYR A 24 3.98 1.06 8.32
N VAL A 25 2.93 0.55 7.67
CA VAL A 25 1.56 0.99 8.02
C VAL A 25 0.99 0.20 9.20
N GLY A 26 1.76 -0.74 9.73
CA GLY A 26 1.35 -1.51 10.89
C GLY A 26 0.99 -2.95 10.59
N GLY A 27 1.29 -3.42 9.37
CA GLY A 27 0.96 -4.78 8.97
C GLY A 27 -0.46 -4.90 8.46
N LYS A 28 -0.76 -6.04 7.86
CA LYS A 28 -2.08 -6.21 7.24
C LYS A 28 -3.22 -6.15 8.27
N ASP A 29 -2.95 -6.50 9.52
CA ASP A 29 -3.99 -6.46 10.55
C ASP A 29 -4.40 -5.04 10.92
N ASN A 30 -3.60 -4.04 10.53
CA ASN A 30 -3.92 -2.65 10.76
C ASN A 30 -4.63 -2.00 9.56
N ILE A 31 -4.85 -2.74 8.49
CA ILE A 31 -5.47 -2.21 7.28
C ILE A 31 -6.93 -2.63 7.24
N LYS A 32 -7.83 -1.64 7.39
CA LYS A 32 -9.25 -1.88 7.29
C LYS A 32 -9.70 -1.93 5.85
N ALA A 33 -9.09 -1.11 5.00
CA ALA A 33 -9.41 -1.08 3.58
C ALA A 33 -8.23 -0.52 2.81
N VAL A 34 -8.04 -0.96 1.57
CA VAL A 34 -6.99 -0.45 0.70
C VAL A 34 -7.52 -0.35 -0.72
N SER A 35 -7.14 0.74 -1.39
CA SER A 35 -7.47 1.00 -2.77
C SER A 35 -6.38 1.90 -3.36
N HIS A 36 -6.54 2.30 -4.61
CA HIS A 36 -5.65 3.29 -5.21
C HIS A 36 -6.45 4.17 -6.17
N CYS A 37 -5.89 5.31 -6.47
CA CYS A 37 -6.43 6.17 -7.49
C CYS A 37 -5.34 6.40 -8.53
N VAL A 38 -5.38 7.53 -9.25
CA VAL A 38 -4.48 7.76 -10.38
C VAL A 38 -3.00 7.78 -9.98
N THR A 39 -2.68 8.28 -8.79
CA THR A 39 -1.28 8.44 -8.37
C THR A 39 -1.03 7.99 -6.93
N ARG A 40 -2.07 7.58 -6.18
CA ARG A 40 -1.91 7.33 -4.75
C ARG A 40 -2.50 6.00 -4.33
N MET A 41 -1.80 5.34 -3.39
CA MET A 41 -2.40 4.28 -2.60
C MET A 41 -3.26 4.92 -1.54
N ARG A 42 -4.42 4.34 -1.25
CA ARG A 42 -5.34 4.86 -0.24
C ARG A 42 -5.62 3.77 0.78
N PHE A 43 -5.41 4.11 2.04
CA PHE A 43 -5.60 3.17 3.13
C PHE A 43 -6.59 3.73 4.14
N VAL A 44 -7.41 2.86 4.71
CA VAL A 44 -8.07 3.15 5.97
C VAL A 44 -7.40 2.25 7.00
N LEU A 45 -6.73 2.87 7.96
CA LEU A 45 -5.99 2.13 8.99
C LEU A 45 -6.83 2.07 10.26
N ILE A 46 -6.74 0.94 10.95
CA ILE A 46 -7.44 0.79 12.22
C ILE A 46 -6.85 1.73 13.25
N ASP A 47 -5.52 1.80 13.28
CA ASP A 47 -4.80 2.69 14.19
C ASP A 47 -3.77 3.47 13.38
N GLN A 48 -4.06 4.72 13.07
CA GLN A 48 -3.17 5.54 12.26
C GLN A 48 -1.83 5.81 12.93
N SER A 49 -1.79 5.75 14.24
CA SER A 49 -0.54 6.01 14.96
C SER A 49 0.50 4.92 14.71
N LYS A 50 0.09 3.77 14.20
CA LYS A 50 1.03 2.70 13.86
C LYS A 50 1.76 2.93 12.56
N ALA A 51 1.31 3.88 11.74
CA ALA A 51 1.98 4.19 10.48
C ALA A 51 3.25 4.98 10.77
N ASP A 52 4.39 4.46 10.29
CA ASP A 52 5.67 5.14 10.47
C ASP A 52 5.90 6.03 9.26
N VAL A 53 5.40 7.25 9.34
CA VAL A 53 5.38 8.17 8.22
C VAL A 53 6.79 8.46 7.70
N LYS A 54 7.75 8.64 8.60
CA LYS A 54 9.12 8.96 8.18
C LYS A 54 9.73 7.83 7.37
N LYS A 55 9.54 6.59 7.80
CA LYS A 55 10.07 5.44 7.05
C LYS A 55 9.36 5.29 5.72
N ILE A 56 8.04 5.53 5.71
CA ILE A 56 7.28 5.44 4.47
C ILE A 56 7.78 6.47 3.47
N GLU A 57 7.97 7.70 3.92
CA GLU A 57 8.42 8.77 3.02
C GLU A 57 9.86 8.57 2.54
N ALA A 58 10.62 7.73 3.21
CA ALA A 58 11.99 7.41 2.81
C ALA A 58 12.06 6.29 1.77
N LEU A 59 10.94 5.62 1.50
CA LEU A 59 10.94 4.56 0.49
C LEU A 59 11.17 5.13 -0.90
N PRO A 60 11.98 4.47 -1.74
CA PRO A 60 12.30 5.01 -3.07
C PRO A 60 11.09 5.28 -3.95
N SER A 61 10.05 4.44 -3.85
CA SER A 61 8.87 4.58 -4.69
C SER A 61 7.89 5.63 -4.19
N THR A 62 8.09 6.16 -3.00
CA THR A 62 7.14 7.04 -2.36
C THR A 62 7.54 8.49 -2.56
N LYS A 63 6.57 9.31 -2.97
CA LYS A 63 6.82 10.75 -3.17
C LYS A 63 6.28 11.60 -2.03
N GLY A 64 5.56 10.99 -1.10
CA GLY A 64 5.02 11.72 0.04
C GLY A 64 3.82 11.00 0.61
N THR A 65 3.27 11.54 1.69
CA THR A 65 2.07 11.01 2.31
C THR A 65 1.10 12.15 2.59
N PHE A 66 -0.17 11.78 2.76
CA PHE A 66 -1.20 12.76 3.01
C PHE A 66 -2.37 12.08 3.71
N THR A 67 -2.85 12.67 4.78
CA THR A 67 -4.00 12.11 5.51
C THR A 67 -5.17 13.07 5.42
N GLN A 68 -6.31 12.56 4.99
CA GLN A 68 -7.49 13.37 4.84
C GLN A 68 -8.74 12.48 4.94
N ALA A 69 -9.72 12.94 5.68
CA ALA A 69 -11.03 12.28 5.78
C ALA A 69 -10.91 10.80 6.18
N GLY A 70 -10.02 10.51 7.11
CA GLY A 70 -9.85 9.15 7.60
C GLY A 70 -9.07 8.23 6.67
N GLN A 71 -8.53 8.78 5.58
CA GLN A 71 -7.71 8.01 4.64
C GLN A 71 -6.27 8.42 4.74
N PHE A 72 -5.40 7.42 4.92
CA PHE A 72 -3.96 7.62 4.86
C PHE A 72 -3.53 7.35 3.42
N GLN A 73 -2.96 8.33 2.77
CA GLN A 73 -2.62 8.25 1.35
C GLN A 73 -1.12 8.28 1.16
N VAL A 74 -0.63 7.42 0.27
CA VAL A 74 0.78 7.33 -0.06
C VAL A 74 0.92 7.66 -1.54
N ILE A 75 1.64 8.73 -1.84
CA ILE A 75 1.78 9.22 -3.21
C ILE A 75 2.86 8.42 -3.92
N ILE A 76 2.47 7.68 -4.95
CA ILE A 76 3.38 6.83 -5.72
C ILE A 76 3.68 7.45 -7.08
N GLY A 77 2.65 7.97 -7.74
CA GLY A 77 2.79 8.52 -9.08
C GLY A 77 2.20 7.58 -10.12
N ASN A 78 2.69 7.71 -11.35
CA ASN A 78 2.11 6.99 -12.48
C ASN A 78 2.22 5.48 -12.38
N ASP A 79 3.12 4.96 -11.54
CA ASP A 79 3.30 3.52 -11.37
C ASP A 79 2.37 2.93 -10.32
N VAL A 80 1.40 3.70 -9.83
CA VAL A 80 0.58 3.27 -8.71
C VAL A 80 -0.16 1.97 -8.97
N ALA A 81 -0.63 1.73 -10.20
CA ALA A 81 -1.35 0.50 -10.49
C ALA A 81 -0.46 -0.73 -10.31
N ASP A 82 0.77 -0.66 -10.82
CA ASP A 82 1.70 -1.78 -10.65
C ASP A 82 2.10 -1.94 -9.20
N TYR A 83 2.33 -0.84 -8.51
CA TYR A 83 2.67 -0.86 -7.09
C TYR A 83 1.54 -1.49 -6.28
N TYR A 84 0.31 -1.08 -6.57
CA TYR A 84 -0.86 -1.60 -5.90
C TYR A 84 -1.00 -3.10 -6.11
N ASN A 85 -0.82 -3.57 -7.35
CA ASN A 85 -0.91 -4.99 -7.65
C ASN A 85 0.13 -5.79 -6.86
N ASP A 86 1.34 -5.28 -6.76
CA ASP A 86 2.39 -5.93 -5.98
C ASP A 86 2.03 -5.92 -4.50
N PHE A 87 1.48 -4.81 -4.01
CA PHE A 87 1.08 -4.69 -2.62
C PHE A 87 -0.02 -5.71 -2.26
N ILE A 88 -1.03 -5.82 -3.12
CA ILE A 88 -2.13 -6.77 -2.91
C ILE A 88 -1.57 -8.20 -2.89
N LYS A 89 -0.67 -8.50 -3.83
CA LYS A 89 -0.09 -9.83 -3.92
C LYS A 89 0.67 -10.21 -2.65
N ILE A 90 1.54 -9.33 -2.18
CA ILE A 90 2.38 -9.68 -1.03
C ILE A 90 1.60 -9.64 0.28
N SER A 91 0.56 -8.82 0.38
CA SER A 91 -0.21 -8.70 1.62
C SER A 91 -1.30 -9.76 1.75
N GLY A 92 -1.76 -10.29 0.63
CA GLY A 92 -2.89 -11.20 0.63
C GLY A 92 -4.22 -10.51 0.90
N LEU A 93 -4.24 -9.19 0.90
CA LEU A 93 -5.48 -8.44 1.12
C LEU A 93 -6.28 -8.37 -0.17
N GLU A 94 -7.58 -8.14 -0.03
CA GLU A 94 -8.42 -7.82 -1.16
C GLU A 94 -8.58 -6.32 -1.26
N GLY A 95 -8.28 -5.78 -2.44
CA GLY A 95 -8.50 -4.37 -2.67
C GLY A 95 -9.98 -4.07 -2.77
N VAL A 96 -10.35 -2.82 -2.50
CA VAL A 96 -11.73 -2.38 -2.58
C VAL A 96 -11.83 -1.14 -3.45
N SER A 97 -13.07 -0.75 -3.79
CA SER A 97 -13.30 0.43 -4.62
C SER A 97 -13.05 1.71 -3.83
N LYS A 98 -12.93 2.83 -4.57
CA LYS A 98 -12.81 4.13 -3.93
C LYS A 98 -13.98 4.41 -2.99
N ASN A 99 -15.18 4.03 -3.40
CA ASN A 99 -16.37 4.24 -2.56
C ASN A 99 -16.30 3.42 -1.29
N ALA A 100 -15.84 2.18 -1.39
CA ALA A 100 -15.72 1.32 -0.21
C ALA A 100 -14.70 1.90 0.76
N VAL A 101 -13.61 2.49 0.26
CA VAL A 101 -12.63 3.13 1.12
C VAL A 101 -13.25 4.32 1.83
N LYS A 102 -14.03 5.13 1.12
CA LYS A 102 -14.72 6.26 1.73
C LYS A 102 -15.67 5.80 2.84
N GLN A 103 -16.42 4.73 2.58
CA GLN A 103 -17.35 4.22 3.58
C GLN A 103 -16.60 3.67 4.80
N ALA A 104 -15.51 2.96 4.58
CA ALA A 104 -14.71 2.43 5.68
C ALA A 104 -14.14 3.56 6.53
N ALA A 105 -13.74 4.67 5.90
CA ALA A 105 -13.19 5.80 6.62
C ALA A 105 -14.23 6.50 7.50
N LYS A 106 -15.51 6.39 7.13
CA LYS A 106 -16.59 7.04 7.88
C LYS A 106 -17.08 6.22 9.07
N SER A 107 -16.81 4.94 9.08
CA SER A 107 -17.35 4.06 10.12
C SER A 107 -16.44 3.90 11.34
#